data_ee1540d8f49f56a3159816047556b206
#
_entry.id   ee1540d8f49f56a3159816047556b206
#
_cell.length_a   1.000
_cell.length_b   1.000
_cell.length_c   1.000
_cell.angle_alpha   90.00
_cell.angle_beta   90.00
_cell.angle_gamma   90.00
#
_symmetry.space_group_name_H-M   'P 1'
#
loop_
_entity.id
_entity.type
_entity.pdbx_description
1 polymer ?
#
loop_
_entity_poly.entity_id
_entity_poly.type
_entity_poly.pdbx_seq_one_letter_code
_entity_poly.pdbx_strand_id
1 'polypeptide(L)'
;FYPDPDANNMDEAQYIIERHKMSRSQLRQLKKRPFFRNNVIDDAIELGENYNKESWEDDLSDYAPEYGVERYEVLEYWGTVDVDMLEEQGVDIPSELSEVDELQANVWICNGKLLRMVINPFKPARIPYHAAPYELNPYSFFGVGIAENMNDTQTLMNGFMRMAVDNAV
;
A
#
# COMPACT_ATOMS: atom_id res chain seq x y z
N PHE A 1 -1.72 2.85 -0.85
CA PHE A 1 -1.11 2.13 -1.98
C PHE A 1 -0.06 2.99 -2.64
N TYR A 2 1.08 2.39 -2.94
CA TYR A 2 2.17 2.99 -3.69
C TYR A 2 2.42 2.13 -4.92
N PRO A 3 1.77 2.46 -6.07
CA PRO A 3 2.04 1.79 -7.34
C PRO A 3 3.41 2.19 -7.88
N ASP A 4 3.87 1.45 -8.87
CA ASP A 4 5.05 1.80 -9.65
C ASP A 4 4.87 3.20 -10.26
N PRO A 5 5.75 4.18 -9.97
CA PRO A 5 5.63 5.55 -10.46
C PRO A 5 5.83 5.67 -11.97
N ASP A 6 6.48 4.69 -12.59
CA ASP A 6 6.75 4.69 -14.03
C ASP A 6 5.61 4.05 -14.86
N ALA A 7 4.63 3.43 -14.17
CA ALA A 7 3.47 2.80 -14.81
C ALA A 7 2.27 3.75 -14.89
N ASN A 8 1.56 3.71 -16.01
CA ASN A 8 0.29 4.44 -16.19
C ASN A 8 -0.95 3.60 -15.87
N ASN A 9 -0.79 2.28 -15.79
CA ASN A 9 -1.87 1.34 -15.47
C ASN A 9 -1.32 0.09 -14.77
N MET A 10 -2.22 -0.76 -14.28
CA MET A 10 -1.85 -1.99 -13.54
C MET A 10 -1.12 -3.02 -14.39
N ASP A 11 -1.36 -3.04 -15.70
CA ASP A 11 -0.74 -4.03 -16.59
C ASP A 11 0.73 -3.69 -16.87
N GLU A 12 1.09 -2.41 -16.78
CA GLU A 12 2.47 -1.92 -16.92
C GLU A 12 3.24 -1.93 -15.61
N ALA A 13 2.55 -1.95 -14.47
CA ALA A 13 3.18 -1.85 -13.16
C ALA A 13 4.05 -3.10 -12.86
N GLN A 14 5.33 -2.88 -12.58
CA GLN A 14 6.26 -3.93 -12.18
C GLN A 14 6.06 -4.35 -10.73
N TYR A 15 5.58 -3.43 -9.89
CA TYR A 15 5.29 -3.70 -8.48
C TYR A 15 4.17 -2.82 -7.94
N ILE A 16 3.63 -3.23 -6.82
CA ILE A 16 2.76 -2.42 -5.98
C ILE A 16 3.11 -2.65 -4.51
N ILE A 17 3.07 -1.58 -3.72
CA ILE A 17 3.26 -1.66 -2.28
C ILE A 17 1.97 -1.23 -1.59
N GLU A 18 1.43 -2.11 -0.75
CA GLU A 18 0.33 -1.77 0.14
C GLU A 18 0.86 -1.47 1.54
N ARG A 19 0.43 -0.35 2.09
CA ARG A 19 0.76 0.07 3.45
C ARG A 19 -0.38 -0.30 4.38
N HIS A 20 -0.10 -1.17 5.34
CA HIS A 20 -1.05 -1.59 6.37
C HIS A 20 -0.73 -0.91 7.70
N LYS A 21 -1.75 -0.31 8.31
CA LYS A 21 -1.69 0.18 9.69
C LYS A 21 -2.20 -0.91 10.61
N MET A 22 -1.31 -1.57 11.32
CA MET A 22 -1.65 -2.71 12.18
C MET A 22 -1.44 -2.41 13.66
N SER A 23 -2.30 -2.97 14.51
CA SER A 23 -2.08 -3.02 15.95
C SER A 23 -1.19 -4.20 16.32
N ARG A 24 -0.62 -4.17 17.52
CA ARG A 24 0.18 -5.27 18.08
C ARG A 24 -0.55 -6.62 18.05
N SER A 25 -1.86 -6.62 18.30
CA SER A 25 -2.67 -7.84 18.25
C SER A 25 -2.82 -8.39 16.84
N GLN A 26 -2.97 -7.53 15.84
CA GLN A 26 -3.04 -7.91 14.44
C GLN A 26 -1.71 -8.49 13.94
N LEU A 27 -0.56 -7.89 14.33
CA LEU A 27 0.76 -8.45 14.04
C LEU A 27 0.92 -9.86 14.63
N ARG A 28 0.50 -10.07 15.89
CA ARG A 28 0.53 -11.40 16.50
C ARG A 28 -0.37 -12.42 15.79
N GLN A 29 -1.48 -11.98 15.20
CA GLN A 29 -2.34 -12.86 14.40
C GLN A 29 -1.66 -13.34 13.10
N LEU A 30 -0.72 -12.56 12.54
CA LEU A 30 0.04 -12.99 11.36
C LEU A 30 0.84 -14.27 11.61
N LYS A 31 1.24 -14.54 12.85
CA LYS A 31 1.92 -15.78 13.24
C LYS A 31 1.11 -17.05 12.95
N LYS A 32 -0.22 -16.93 12.86
CA LYS A 32 -1.11 -18.05 12.54
C LYS A 32 -1.23 -18.32 11.05
N ARG A 33 -0.73 -17.41 10.22
CA ARG A 33 -0.75 -17.53 8.77
C ARG A 33 0.49 -18.30 8.29
N PRO A 34 0.38 -19.08 7.19
CA PRO A 34 1.51 -19.82 6.65
C PRO A 34 2.61 -18.88 6.16
N PHE A 35 3.84 -19.36 6.22
CA PHE A 35 5.05 -18.69 5.73
C PHE A 35 5.45 -17.40 6.44
N PHE A 36 4.77 -16.99 7.51
CA PHE A 36 5.23 -15.89 8.36
C PHE A 36 6.28 -16.39 9.36
N ARG A 37 7.33 -15.58 9.56
CA ARG A 37 8.45 -15.87 10.46
C ARG A 37 8.12 -15.41 11.88
N ASN A 38 7.69 -16.33 12.73
CA ASN A 38 7.18 -16.02 14.07
C ASN A 38 8.17 -15.24 14.94
N ASN A 39 9.46 -15.63 14.94
CA ASN A 39 10.50 -14.97 15.72
C ASN A 39 10.72 -13.53 15.25
N VAL A 40 10.71 -13.32 13.94
CA VAL A 40 10.90 -11.99 13.34
C VAL A 40 9.73 -11.06 13.64
N ILE A 41 8.52 -11.59 13.75
CA ILE A 41 7.35 -10.80 14.19
C ILE A 41 7.52 -10.33 15.63
N ASP A 42 8.07 -11.17 16.52
CA ASP A 42 8.36 -10.76 17.91
C ASP A 42 9.42 -9.67 17.96
N ASP A 43 10.51 -9.85 17.21
CA ASP A 43 11.57 -8.84 17.08
C ASP A 43 11.03 -7.50 16.55
N ALA A 44 10.14 -7.55 15.55
CA ALA A 44 9.53 -6.34 15.00
C ALA A 44 8.62 -5.63 16.01
N ILE A 45 7.94 -6.38 16.87
CA ILE A 45 7.11 -5.83 17.95
C ILE A 45 7.97 -5.23 19.06
N GLU A 46 9.10 -5.86 19.41
CA GLU A 46 10.02 -5.38 20.43
C GLU A 46 10.72 -4.08 20.04
N LEU A 47 10.94 -3.84 18.76
CA LEU A 47 11.47 -2.57 18.24
C LEU A 47 10.52 -1.38 18.48
N GLY A 48 9.25 -1.63 18.77
CA GLY A 48 8.26 -0.61 19.06
C GLY A 48 7.49 -0.12 17.84
N GLU A 49 6.63 0.86 18.05
CA GLU A 49 5.82 1.47 17.00
C GLU A 49 6.67 2.23 15.98
N ASN A 50 6.29 2.13 14.72
CA ASN A 50 6.99 2.80 13.61
C ASN A 50 6.02 3.48 12.63
N TYR A 51 4.75 3.59 12.98
CA TYR A 51 3.76 4.18 12.09
C TYR A 51 3.85 5.71 12.13
N ASN A 52 4.23 6.30 11.00
CA ASN A 52 4.19 7.74 10.79
C ASN A 52 2.88 8.11 10.10
N LYS A 53 2.14 9.05 10.68
CA LYS A 53 0.93 9.58 10.07
C LYS A 53 1.27 10.37 8.82
N GLU A 54 0.41 10.24 7.80
CA GLU A 54 0.41 11.14 6.65
C GLU A 54 -0.32 12.44 7.00
N SER A 55 0.01 13.54 6.33
CA SER A 55 -0.58 14.86 6.62
C SER A 55 -2.12 14.86 6.55
N TRP A 56 -2.69 14.13 5.60
CA TRP A 56 -4.15 14.00 5.47
C TRP A 56 -4.81 13.21 6.61
N GLU A 57 -4.07 12.31 7.27
CA GLU A 57 -4.56 11.58 8.45
C GLU A 57 -4.65 12.52 9.67
N ASP A 58 -3.74 13.49 9.79
CA ASP A 58 -3.77 14.50 10.83
C ASP A 58 -4.99 15.42 10.66
N ASP A 59 -5.28 15.84 9.42
CA ASP A 59 -6.45 16.67 9.11
C ASP A 59 -7.78 15.96 9.47
N LEU A 60 -7.83 14.64 9.37
CA LEU A 60 -9.00 13.84 9.77
C LEU A 60 -9.04 13.55 11.27
N SER A 61 -7.91 13.58 11.96
CA SER A 61 -7.79 13.19 13.37
C SER A 61 -8.18 14.30 14.36
N ASP A 62 -8.36 15.54 13.92
CA ASP A 62 -8.83 16.65 14.75
C ASP A 62 -10.17 16.37 15.46
N TYR A 63 -10.92 15.41 14.97
CA TYR A 63 -12.23 15.00 15.52
C TYR A 63 -12.22 13.74 16.39
N ALA A 64 -11.11 13.00 16.45
CA ALA A 64 -11.02 11.78 17.25
C ALA A 64 -9.61 11.64 17.87
N PRO A 65 -9.44 11.94 19.16
CA PRO A 65 -8.15 11.72 19.82
C PRO A 65 -7.80 10.23 19.76
N GLU A 66 -6.68 9.92 19.13
CA GLU A 66 -6.10 8.57 19.12
C GLU A 66 -5.53 8.27 20.50
N TYR A 67 -6.31 7.57 21.34
CA TYR A 67 -5.80 7.10 22.61
C TYR A 67 -4.78 5.99 22.40
N GLY A 68 -3.50 6.28 22.63
CA GLY A 68 -2.40 5.40 23.05
C GLY A 68 -2.32 3.98 22.48
N VAL A 69 -2.84 3.71 21.28
CA VAL A 69 -2.74 2.39 20.67
C VAL A 69 -1.49 2.38 19.78
N GLU A 70 -0.50 1.58 20.19
CA GLU A 70 0.68 1.31 19.37
C GLU A 70 0.28 0.92 17.93
N ARG A 71 0.86 1.58 16.96
CA ARG A 71 0.63 1.33 15.55
C ARG A 71 1.92 0.94 14.85
N TYR A 72 1.82 -0.09 14.04
CA TYR A 72 2.92 -0.63 13.27
C TYR A 72 2.63 -0.45 11.79
N GLU A 73 3.60 0.08 11.08
CA GLU A 73 3.58 0.13 9.63
C GLU A 73 4.09 -1.19 9.08
N VAL A 74 3.23 -1.87 8.34
CA VAL A 74 3.57 -3.08 7.63
C VAL A 74 3.42 -2.82 6.13
N LEU A 75 4.49 -3.05 5.39
CA LEU A 75 4.51 -2.92 3.95
C LEU A 75 4.35 -4.29 3.31
N GLU A 76 3.37 -4.43 2.45
CA GLU A 76 3.16 -5.60 1.61
C GLU A 76 3.55 -5.24 0.17
N TYR A 77 4.58 -5.88 -0.31
CA TYR A 77 5.10 -5.74 -1.68
C TYR A 77 4.61 -6.89 -2.54
N TRP A 78 4.12 -6.57 -3.72
CA TRP A 78 3.86 -7.50 -4.81
C TRP A 78 4.62 -7.02 -6.03
N GLY A 79 5.48 -7.84 -6.58
CA GLY A 79 6.26 -7.48 -7.76
C GLY A 79 7.39 -8.46 -8.01
N THR A 80 8.28 -8.05 -8.89
CA THR A 80 9.43 -8.83 -9.32
C THR A 80 10.55 -8.75 -8.29
N VAL A 81 11.19 -9.86 -8.00
CA VAL A 81 12.33 -10.00 -7.08
C VAL A 81 13.34 -10.94 -7.70
N ASP A 82 14.62 -10.65 -7.55
CA ASP A 82 15.72 -11.49 -8.01
C ASP A 82 15.68 -12.87 -7.35
N VAL A 83 15.94 -13.91 -8.11
CA VAL A 83 15.95 -15.30 -7.64
C VAL A 83 17.01 -15.49 -6.55
N ASP A 84 18.18 -14.89 -6.70
CA ASP A 84 19.26 -14.96 -5.70
C ASP A 84 18.79 -14.44 -4.32
N MET A 85 18.03 -13.35 -4.29
CA MET A 85 17.44 -12.81 -3.04
C MET A 85 16.43 -13.77 -2.42
N LEU A 86 15.64 -14.46 -3.25
CA LEU A 86 14.66 -15.44 -2.77
C LEU A 86 15.38 -16.64 -2.13
N GLU A 87 16.44 -17.14 -2.76
CA GLU A 87 17.27 -18.23 -2.26
C GLU A 87 18.00 -17.88 -0.97
N GLU A 88 18.62 -16.70 -0.89
CA GLU A 88 19.26 -16.19 0.33
C GLU A 88 18.30 -16.13 1.52
N GLN A 89 17.05 -15.84 1.26
CA GLN A 89 16.00 -15.80 2.27
C GLN A 89 15.37 -17.17 2.56
N GLY A 90 15.85 -18.23 1.92
CA GLY A 90 15.40 -19.61 2.14
C GLY A 90 14.01 -19.91 1.57
N VAL A 91 13.62 -19.21 0.51
CA VAL A 91 12.39 -19.51 -0.24
C VAL A 91 12.66 -20.72 -1.13
N ASP A 92 11.81 -21.73 -1.05
CA ASP A 92 11.90 -22.94 -1.89
C ASP A 92 11.44 -22.60 -3.32
N ILE A 93 12.38 -22.63 -4.27
CA ILE A 93 12.15 -22.31 -5.67
C ILE A 93 12.00 -23.64 -6.45
N PRO A 94 10.85 -23.85 -7.12
CA PRO A 94 10.68 -25.00 -7.98
C PRO A 94 11.76 -25.07 -9.07
N SER A 95 12.29 -26.26 -9.33
CA SER A 95 13.37 -26.46 -10.32
C SER A 95 13.02 -25.99 -11.74
N GLU A 96 11.73 -25.91 -12.05
CA GLU A 96 11.23 -25.38 -13.33
C GLU A 96 11.44 -23.87 -13.47
N LEU A 97 11.61 -23.15 -12.35
CA LEU A 97 11.75 -21.70 -12.29
C LEU A 97 13.18 -21.27 -11.92
N SER A 98 14.11 -22.20 -11.70
CA SER A 98 15.48 -21.90 -11.31
C SER A 98 16.36 -21.33 -12.44
N GLU A 99 15.89 -21.39 -13.68
CA GLU A 99 16.59 -20.83 -14.85
C GLU A 99 16.22 -19.37 -15.15
N VAL A 100 15.31 -18.80 -14.37
CA VAL A 100 14.82 -17.43 -14.56
C VAL A 100 15.54 -16.51 -13.55
N ASP A 101 16.01 -15.37 -13.99
CA ASP A 101 16.75 -14.42 -13.13
C ASP A 101 15.84 -13.73 -12.10
N GLU A 102 14.55 -13.53 -12.45
CA GLU A 102 13.58 -12.79 -11.64
C GLU A 102 12.26 -13.54 -11.53
N LEU A 103 11.64 -13.51 -10.37
CA LEU A 103 10.33 -14.10 -10.12
C LEU A 103 9.40 -13.10 -9.41
N GLN A 104 8.12 -13.19 -9.73
CA GLN A 104 7.12 -12.44 -8.96
C GLN A 104 6.95 -13.02 -7.57
N ALA A 105 7.02 -12.16 -6.56
CA ALA A 105 6.94 -12.52 -5.17
C ALA A 105 6.00 -11.62 -4.37
N ASN A 106 5.56 -12.13 -3.22
CA ASN A 106 4.90 -11.37 -2.17
C ASN A 106 5.83 -11.26 -0.96
N VAL A 107 6.11 -10.04 -0.56
CA VAL A 107 7.04 -9.74 0.54
C VAL A 107 6.36 -8.86 1.57
N TRP A 108 6.49 -9.23 2.84
CA TRP A 108 5.96 -8.47 3.98
C TRP A 108 7.08 -7.98 4.88
N ILE A 109 7.11 -6.67 5.15
CA ILE A 109 8.17 -6.03 5.93
C ILE A 109 7.53 -5.18 7.04
N CYS A 110 8.10 -5.23 8.24
CA CYS A 110 7.76 -4.34 9.35
C CYS A 110 9.04 -3.98 10.11
N ASN A 111 9.23 -2.71 10.44
CA ASN A 111 10.43 -2.23 11.16
C ASN A 111 11.75 -2.65 10.49
N GLY A 112 11.81 -2.70 9.16
CA GLY A 112 12.99 -3.18 8.44
C GLY A 112 13.23 -4.69 8.56
N LYS A 113 12.29 -5.45 9.15
CA LYS A 113 12.36 -6.90 9.31
C LYS A 113 11.48 -7.60 8.31
N LEU A 114 12.02 -8.63 7.64
CA LEU A 114 11.31 -9.45 6.66
C LEU A 114 10.42 -10.47 7.37
N LEU A 115 9.11 -10.17 7.42
CA LEU A 115 8.12 -11.02 8.10
C LEU A 115 7.74 -12.24 7.26
N ARG A 116 7.65 -12.08 5.95
CA ARG A 116 7.26 -13.12 5.00
C ARG A 116 7.87 -12.83 3.63
N MET A 117 8.28 -13.88 2.93
CA MET A 117 8.67 -13.83 1.52
C MET A 117 8.27 -15.14 0.85
N VAL A 118 7.49 -15.05 -0.20
CA VAL A 118 6.98 -16.22 -0.94
C VAL A 118 6.84 -15.88 -2.43
N ILE A 119 7.00 -16.89 -3.28
CA ILE A 119 6.72 -16.75 -4.70
C ILE A 119 5.23 -16.50 -4.91
N ASN A 120 4.88 -15.71 -5.91
CA ASN A 120 3.50 -15.44 -6.28
C ASN A 120 2.74 -16.74 -6.59
N PRO A 121 1.66 -17.06 -5.87
CA PRO A 121 0.93 -18.32 -6.04
C PRO A 121 0.02 -18.33 -7.27
N PHE A 122 -0.20 -17.20 -7.93
CA PHE A 122 -1.10 -17.12 -9.08
C PHE A 122 -0.46 -17.68 -10.35
N LYS A 123 -1.27 -18.34 -11.17
CA LYS A 123 -0.87 -18.87 -12.50
C LYS A 123 -1.86 -18.38 -13.56
N PRO A 124 -1.45 -17.51 -14.51
CA PRO A 124 -0.14 -16.87 -14.61
C PRO A 124 0.15 -15.96 -13.42
N ALA A 125 1.44 -15.75 -13.13
CA ALA A 125 1.87 -14.83 -12.08
C ALA A 125 1.41 -13.41 -12.44
N ARG A 126 0.69 -12.77 -11.52
CA ARG A 126 0.17 -11.41 -11.69
C ARG A 126 0.04 -10.71 -10.35
N ILE A 127 0.11 -9.42 -10.37
CA ILE A 127 -0.19 -8.59 -9.21
C ILE A 127 -1.69 -8.67 -8.92
N PRO A 128 -2.14 -9.03 -7.70
CA PRO A 128 -3.54 -9.29 -7.37
C PRO A 128 -4.37 -8.04 -7.10
N TYR A 129 -4.05 -6.93 -7.77
CA TYR A 129 -4.76 -5.66 -7.65
C TYR A 129 -5.36 -5.24 -8.97
N HIS A 130 -6.49 -4.54 -8.91
CA HIS A 130 -7.16 -3.95 -10.06
C HIS A 130 -7.38 -2.48 -9.77
N ALA A 131 -6.94 -1.62 -10.69
CA ALA A 131 -7.21 -0.20 -10.65
C ALA A 131 -8.34 0.14 -11.62
N ALA A 132 -9.32 0.92 -11.13
CA ALA A 132 -10.44 1.41 -11.93
C ALA A 132 -10.57 2.93 -11.70
N PRO A 133 -9.94 3.77 -12.51
CA PRO A 133 -10.06 5.21 -12.39
C PRO A 133 -11.47 5.66 -12.77
N TYR A 134 -11.98 6.73 -12.15
CA TYR A 134 -13.25 7.33 -12.53
C TYR A 134 -13.16 7.96 -13.92
N GLU A 135 -12.14 8.77 -14.14
CA GLU A 135 -11.79 9.30 -15.46
C GLU A 135 -10.32 8.97 -15.72
N LEU A 136 -10.05 8.37 -16.86
CA LEU A 136 -8.70 7.93 -17.23
C LEU A 136 -7.78 9.12 -17.48
N ASN A 137 -6.65 9.15 -16.79
CA ASN A 137 -5.55 10.05 -17.13
C ASN A 137 -4.47 9.24 -17.87
N PRO A 138 -4.22 9.50 -19.16
CA PRO A 138 -3.26 8.71 -19.95
C PRO A 138 -1.79 8.92 -19.54
N TYR A 139 -1.51 9.88 -18.66
CA TYR A 139 -0.16 10.25 -18.22
C TYR A 139 0.11 9.94 -16.75
N SER A 140 -0.82 9.29 -16.06
CA SER A 140 -0.69 8.99 -14.63
C SER A 140 -1.44 7.73 -14.27
N PHE A 141 -0.89 6.95 -13.37
CA PHE A 141 -1.56 5.78 -12.78
C PHE A 141 -2.89 6.14 -12.13
N PHE A 142 -2.94 7.29 -11.45
CA PHE A 142 -4.17 7.78 -10.83
C PHE A 142 -4.98 8.60 -11.82
N GLY A 143 -6.23 8.25 -11.97
CA GLY A 143 -7.19 9.00 -12.76
C GLY A 143 -7.66 10.28 -12.07
N VAL A 144 -8.49 11.04 -12.77
CA VAL A 144 -9.13 12.26 -12.26
C VAL A 144 -10.41 11.89 -11.51
N GLY A 145 -10.56 12.38 -10.29
CA GLY A 145 -11.72 12.12 -9.44
C GLY A 145 -12.86 13.13 -9.67
N ILE A 146 -14.08 12.75 -9.28
CA ILE A 146 -15.27 13.66 -9.34
C ILE A 146 -15.00 14.96 -8.58
N ALA A 147 -14.41 14.88 -7.39
CA ALA A 147 -14.15 16.05 -6.56
C ALA A 147 -13.20 17.04 -7.27
N GLU A 148 -12.19 16.53 -7.97
CA GLU A 148 -11.26 17.33 -8.75
C GLU A 148 -11.96 18.02 -9.91
N ASN A 149 -12.74 17.28 -10.70
CA ASN A 149 -13.52 17.80 -11.82
C ASN A 149 -14.56 18.85 -11.40
N MET A 150 -15.12 18.73 -10.20
CA MET A 150 -16.15 19.64 -9.70
C MET A 150 -15.58 20.83 -8.92
N ASN A 151 -14.32 20.84 -8.58
CA ASN A 151 -13.71 21.85 -7.71
C ASN A 151 -13.92 23.29 -8.22
N ASP A 152 -13.69 23.52 -9.50
CA ASP A 152 -13.82 24.86 -10.11
C ASP A 152 -15.30 25.30 -10.13
N THR A 153 -16.20 24.39 -10.48
CA THR A 153 -17.66 24.65 -10.45
C THR A 153 -18.14 24.96 -9.05
N GLN A 154 -17.69 24.21 -8.05
CA GLN A 154 -18.01 24.43 -6.63
C GLN A 154 -17.51 25.80 -6.16
N THR A 155 -16.29 26.18 -6.53
CA THR A 155 -15.71 27.47 -6.19
C THR A 155 -16.50 28.62 -6.80
N LEU A 156 -16.93 28.49 -8.03
CA LEU A 156 -17.74 29.45 -8.75
C LEU A 156 -19.14 29.61 -8.12
N MET A 157 -19.79 28.50 -7.80
CA MET A 157 -21.07 28.50 -7.10
C MET A 157 -20.99 29.16 -5.71
N ASN A 158 -19.95 28.84 -4.95
CA ASN A 158 -19.72 29.47 -3.64
C ASN A 158 -19.51 31.01 -3.77
N GLY A 159 -18.83 31.44 -4.84
CA GLY A 159 -18.66 32.87 -5.15
C GLY A 159 -19.99 33.55 -5.47
N PHE A 160 -20.83 32.94 -6.29
CA PHE A 160 -22.18 33.49 -6.59
C PHE A 160 -23.08 33.54 -5.37
N MET A 161 -23.06 32.52 -4.53
CA MET A 161 -23.84 32.50 -3.29
C MET A 161 -23.41 33.62 -2.33
N ARG A 162 -22.11 33.86 -2.17
CA ARG A 162 -21.59 34.97 -1.35
C ARG A 162 -22.05 36.31 -1.90
N MET A 163 -21.91 36.55 -3.21
CA MET A 163 -22.41 37.80 -3.84
C MET A 163 -23.92 37.96 -3.68
N ALA A 164 -24.71 36.90 -3.78
CA ALA A 164 -26.16 36.96 -3.57
C ALA A 164 -26.52 37.34 -2.13
N VAL A 165 -25.82 36.79 -1.14
CA VAL A 165 -25.99 37.13 0.27
C VAL A 165 -25.60 38.59 0.53
N ASP A 166 -24.45 39.02 0.02
CA ASP A 166 -23.94 40.40 0.20
C ASP A 166 -24.87 41.44 -0.44
N ASN A 167 -25.57 41.09 -1.53
CA ASN A 167 -26.54 41.97 -2.18
C ASN A 167 -27.94 41.96 -1.51
N ALA A 168 -28.21 40.98 -0.66
CA ALA A 168 -29.51 40.82 0.02
C ALA A 168 -29.52 41.51 1.42
N VAL A 169 -28.38 41.94 1.90
CA VAL A 169 -28.23 42.67 3.15
C VAL A 169 -28.05 44.15 2.88
#